data_d65fbf2a83ca9bdab985f383830beb85
#
_entry.id   d65fbf2a83ca9bdab985f383830beb85
#
_cell.length_a   1.000
_cell.length_b   1.000
_cell.length_c   1.000
_cell.angle_alpha   90.00
_cell.angle_beta   90.00
_cell.angle_gamma   90.00
#
_symmetry.space_group_name_H-M   'P 1'
#
loop_
_entity.id
_entity.type
_entity.pdbx_description
1 polymer ?
#
loop_
_entity_poly.entity_id
_entity_poly.type
_entity_poly.pdbx_seq_one_letter_code
_entity_poly.pdbx_strand_id
1 'polypeptide(L)'
;VTKIEEIRALFSIERVGKDFREKYGRDYTEEDVQECYKRFQKVLFDTLEDYTEPIPGVVEVIAKLRAQGIKIGSTTGYTQKMMDVVIPAAEKKGSRIDNCVTSDNLPGGRPKPYMIYRNMCDLDVASRFSVLKYGDTIADIREGVNAGVWSVGVIMGSNELGLTEEETRTLPMGELKCRMAKVRDRMYAAGADYVVDTIAELPMLIEDINERMAL
;
A
#
# COMPACT_ATOMS: atom_id res chain seq x y z
N VAL A 1 6.24 -0.04 -8.00
CA VAL A 1 5.86 0.66 -9.23
C VAL A 1 5.83 2.14 -8.93
N THR A 2 6.46 2.96 -9.76
CA THR A 2 6.45 4.42 -9.63
C THR A 2 5.18 5.01 -10.27
N LYS A 3 4.77 6.20 -9.85
CA LYS A 3 3.56 6.84 -10.39
C LYS A 3 3.61 7.09 -11.90
N ILE A 4 4.78 7.37 -12.45
CA ILE A 4 4.94 7.52 -13.90
C ILE A 4 4.78 6.19 -14.64
N GLU A 5 5.22 5.07 -14.04
CA GLU A 5 5.00 3.73 -14.61
C GLU A 5 3.51 3.35 -14.58
N GLU A 6 2.79 3.73 -13.53
CA GLU A 6 1.33 3.55 -13.46
C GLU A 6 0.63 4.33 -14.58
N ILE A 7 0.99 5.60 -14.78
CA ILE A 7 0.42 6.44 -15.86
C ILE A 7 0.75 5.84 -17.22
N ARG A 8 1.99 5.38 -17.43
CA ARG A 8 2.38 4.72 -18.70
C ARG A 8 1.56 3.46 -18.94
N ALA A 9 1.32 2.66 -17.89
CA ALA A 9 0.46 1.48 -17.97
C ALA A 9 -1.00 1.84 -18.31
N LEU A 10 -1.54 2.94 -17.78
CA LEU A 10 -2.88 3.42 -18.14
C LEU A 10 -2.99 3.77 -19.62
N PHE A 11 -1.99 4.44 -20.20
CA PHE A 11 -1.97 4.74 -21.63
C PHE A 11 -1.89 3.48 -22.51
N SER A 12 -1.31 2.38 -22.02
CA SER A 12 -1.23 1.11 -22.73
C SER A 12 -2.55 0.31 -22.75
N ILE A 13 -3.55 0.72 -21.97
CA ILE A 13 -4.88 0.10 -21.99
C ILE A 13 -5.55 0.44 -23.33
N GLU A 14 -5.99 -0.59 -24.06
CA GLU A 14 -6.56 -0.45 -25.41
C GLU A 14 -7.65 0.63 -25.50
N ARG A 15 -8.58 0.65 -24.54
CA ARG A 15 -9.64 1.66 -24.47
C ARG A 15 -9.08 3.07 -24.36
N VAL A 16 -8.11 3.29 -23.46
CA VAL A 16 -7.48 4.61 -23.25
C VAL A 16 -6.73 5.06 -24.51
N GLY A 17 -5.97 4.17 -25.12
CA GLY A 17 -5.28 4.45 -26.39
C GLY A 17 -6.24 4.79 -27.53
N LYS A 18 -7.39 4.11 -27.60
CA LYS A 18 -8.44 4.40 -28.58
C LYS A 18 -9.05 5.77 -28.34
N ASP A 19 -9.48 6.07 -27.12
CA ASP A 19 -10.05 7.37 -26.74
C ASP A 19 -9.07 8.51 -27.02
N PHE A 20 -7.76 8.27 -26.79
CA PHE A 20 -6.71 9.23 -27.11
C PHE A 20 -6.62 9.52 -28.60
N ARG A 21 -6.60 8.46 -29.46
CA ARG A 21 -6.59 8.61 -30.93
C ARG A 21 -7.83 9.35 -31.45
N GLU A 22 -9.00 9.02 -30.91
CA GLU A 22 -10.25 9.71 -31.28
C GLU A 22 -10.20 11.20 -30.93
N LYS A 23 -9.61 11.56 -29.79
CA LYS A 23 -9.54 12.95 -29.32
C LYS A 23 -8.46 13.77 -30.01
N TYR A 24 -7.29 13.19 -30.26
CA TYR A 24 -6.10 13.92 -30.73
C TYR A 24 -5.70 13.59 -32.17
N GLY A 25 -6.35 12.64 -32.83
CA GLY A 25 -6.08 12.24 -34.23
C GLY A 25 -4.74 11.52 -34.43
N ARG A 26 -4.08 11.08 -33.36
CA ARG A 26 -2.79 10.37 -33.37
C ARG A 26 -2.63 9.43 -32.18
N ASP A 27 -1.68 8.54 -32.26
CA ASP A 27 -1.27 7.73 -31.10
C ASP A 27 -0.57 8.60 -30.06
N TYR A 28 -0.62 8.16 -28.78
CA TYR A 28 0.12 8.81 -27.72
C TYR A 28 1.63 8.57 -27.84
N THR A 29 2.41 9.50 -27.32
CA THR A 29 3.88 9.43 -27.27
C THR A 29 4.35 9.44 -25.80
N GLU A 30 5.65 9.23 -25.56
CA GLU A 30 6.22 9.36 -24.22
C GLU A 30 6.09 10.79 -23.68
N GLU A 31 6.13 11.82 -24.55
CA GLU A 31 5.90 13.21 -24.17
C GLU A 31 4.49 13.42 -23.60
N ASP A 32 3.47 12.75 -24.16
CA ASP A 32 2.10 12.81 -23.65
C ASP A 32 2.01 12.16 -22.24
N VAL A 33 2.72 11.06 -22.04
CA VAL A 33 2.82 10.41 -20.71
C VAL A 33 3.48 11.33 -19.70
N GLN A 34 4.59 11.99 -20.07
CA GLN A 34 5.30 12.94 -19.22
C GLN A 34 4.46 14.16 -18.89
N GLU A 35 3.74 14.72 -19.86
CA GLU A 35 2.85 15.87 -19.63
C GLU A 35 1.67 15.48 -18.73
N CYS A 36 1.07 14.30 -18.96
CA CYS A 36 0.04 13.78 -18.07
C CYS A 36 0.57 13.59 -16.64
N TYR A 37 1.78 13.08 -16.48
CA TYR A 37 2.42 12.94 -15.17
C TYR A 37 2.65 14.29 -14.47
N LYS A 38 3.11 15.32 -15.19
CA LYS A 38 3.27 16.66 -14.62
C LYS A 38 1.95 17.24 -14.13
N ARG A 39 0.87 17.10 -14.90
CA ARG A 39 -0.47 17.55 -14.51
C ARG A 39 -0.99 16.75 -13.31
N PHE A 40 -0.81 15.44 -13.33
CA PHE A 40 -1.15 14.58 -12.22
C PHE A 40 -0.43 15.00 -10.93
N GLN A 41 0.90 15.24 -10.99
CA GLN A 41 1.66 15.68 -9.84
C GLN A 41 1.11 16.99 -9.25
N LYS A 42 0.78 17.98 -10.10
CA LYS A 42 0.22 19.25 -9.63
C LYS A 42 -1.10 19.03 -8.88
N VAL A 43 -2.05 18.34 -9.49
CA VAL A 43 -3.36 18.04 -8.87
C VAL A 43 -3.18 17.23 -7.58
N LEU A 44 -2.28 16.24 -7.60
CA LEU A 44 -2.01 15.42 -6.43
C LEU A 44 -1.47 16.26 -5.27
N PHE A 45 -0.49 17.13 -5.51
CA PHE A 45 0.05 18.01 -4.46
C PHE A 45 -1.00 18.95 -3.88
N ASP A 46 -1.87 19.49 -4.72
CA ASP A 46 -2.94 20.41 -4.31
C ASP A 46 -4.00 19.72 -3.42
N THR A 47 -4.08 18.38 -3.44
CA THR A 47 -5.10 17.60 -2.74
C THR A 47 -4.56 16.59 -1.72
N LEU A 48 -3.23 16.47 -1.56
CA LEU A 48 -2.64 15.44 -0.70
C LEU A 48 -3.15 15.47 0.75
N GLU A 49 -3.31 16.66 1.34
CA GLU A 49 -3.79 16.80 2.71
C GLU A 49 -5.24 16.33 2.88
N ASP A 50 -6.07 16.49 1.87
CA ASP A 50 -7.50 16.11 1.92
C ASP A 50 -7.69 14.59 2.03
N TYR A 51 -6.71 13.81 1.57
CA TYR A 51 -6.75 12.34 1.53
C TYR A 51 -5.84 11.69 2.57
N THR A 52 -5.68 12.31 3.73
CA THR A 52 -4.89 11.79 4.85
C THR A 52 -5.75 11.23 5.99
N GLU A 53 -7.04 11.06 5.77
CA GLU A 53 -7.92 10.44 6.78
C GLU A 53 -7.55 8.98 6.96
N PRO A 54 -7.22 8.53 8.19
CA PRO A 54 -6.92 7.13 8.45
C PRO A 54 -8.12 6.22 8.19
N ILE A 55 -7.86 5.06 7.61
CA ILE A 55 -8.87 4.00 7.51
C ILE A 55 -9.36 3.64 8.93
N PRO A 56 -10.67 3.36 9.12
CA PRO A 56 -11.23 3.01 10.43
C PRO A 56 -10.45 1.89 11.13
N GLY A 57 -10.12 2.09 12.41
CA GLY A 57 -9.39 1.15 13.24
C GLY A 57 -7.85 1.25 13.15
N VAL A 58 -7.31 2.01 12.20
CA VAL A 58 -5.84 2.13 12.03
C VAL A 58 -5.19 2.82 13.23
N VAL A 59 -5.78 3.91 13.70
CA VAL A 59 -5.21 4.71 14.81
C VAL A 59 -5.15 3.88 16.09
N GLU A 60 -6.22 3.17 16.41
CA GLU A 60 -6.33 2.32 17.60
C GLU A 60 -5.35 1.14 17.54
N VAL A 61 -5.23 0.51 16.38
CA VAL A 61 -4.31 -0.62 16.20
C VAL A 61 -2.86 -0.15 16.27
N ILE A 62 -2.49 0.94 15.63
CA ILE A 62 -1.13 1.52 15.73
C ILE A 62 -0.80 1.85 17.19
N ALA A 63 -1.72 2.50 17.91
CA ALA A 63 -1.52 2.83 19.33
C ALA A 63 -1.31 1.56 20.18
N LYS A 64 -2.10 0.51 19.95
CA LYS A 64 -1.97 -0.78 20.65
C LYS A 64 -0.63 -1.46 20.35
N LEU A 65 -0.20 -1.51 19.10
CA LEU A 65 1.09 -2.10 18.71
C LEU A 65 2.27 -1.33 19.31
N ARG A 66 2.21 -0.01 19.29
CA ARG A 66 3.25 0.84 19.89
C ARG A 66 3.34 0.66 21.41
N ALA A 67 2.22 0.49 22.10
CA ALA A 67 2.19 0.19 23.53
C ALA A 67 2.88 -1.15 23.86
N GLN A 68 2.96 -2.08 22.89
CA GLN A 68 3.70 -3.34 22.98
C GLN A 68 5.19 -3.20 22.58
N GLY A 69 5.67 -1.99 22.27
CA GLY A 69 7.05 -1.74 21.82
C GLY A 69 7.31 -2.05 20.34
N ILE A 70 6.26 -2.31 19.55
CA ILE A 70 6.40 -2.59 18.12
C ILE A 70 6.64 -1.27 17.38
N LYS A 71 7.70 -1.24 16.57
CA LYS A 71 8.05 -0.10 15.70
C LYS A 71 7.21 -0.16 14.42
N ILE A 72 6.75 1.02 13.97
CA ILE A 72 5.89 1.16 12.78
C ILE A 72 6.68 1.84 11.66
N GLY A 73 7.10 1.08 10.68
CA GLY A 73 7.73 1.59 9.46
C GLY A 73 6.72 1.63 8.29
N SER A 74 6.89 2.59 7.39
CA SER A 74 6.10 2.67 6.16
C SER A 74 6.99 2.49 4.92
N THR A 75 6.48 1.80 3.91
CA THR A 75 7.01 1.78 2.54
C THR A 75 5.97 2.35 1.60
N THR A 76 6.36 3.21 0.67
CA THR A 76 5.40 3.90 -0.18
C THR A 76 5.92 4.10 -1.60
N GLY A 77 4.98 4.13 -2.57
CA GLY A 77 5.24 4.56 -3.94
C GLY A 77 5.20 6.08 -4.13
N TYR A 78 4.90 6.84 -3.07
CA TYR A 78 5.00 8.29 -3.09
C TYR A 78 6.46 8.73 -3.03
N THR A 79 6.75 9.93 -3.57
CA THR A 79 8.05 10.57 -3.43
C THR A 79 8.24 11.13 -2.03
N GLN A 80 9.49 11.41 -1.64
CA GLN A 80 9.77 12.04 -0.35
C GLN A 80 9.01 13.39 -0.22
N LYS A 81 8.98 14.20 -1.27
CA LYS A 81 8.24 15.48 -1.28
C LYS A 81 6.74 15.31 -0.99
N MET A 82 6.12 14.23 -1.48
CA MET A 82 4.73 13.92 -1.16
C MET A 82 4.58 13.51 0.30
N MET A 83 5.50 12.69 0.81
CA MET A 83 5.46 12.23 2.20
C MET A 83 5.75 13.35 3.20
N ASP A 84 6.51 14.37 2.82
CA ASP A 84 6.73 15.58 3.64
C ASP A 84 5.41 16.36 3.92
N VAL A 85 4.39 16.17 3.06
CA VAL A 85 3.03 16.70 3.28
C VAL A 85 2.15 15.70 4.03
N VAL A 86 2.16 14.43 3.61
CA VAL A 86 1.25 13.39 4.11
C VAL A 86 1.54 13.04 5.57
N ILE A 87 2.81 12.86 5.94
CA ILE A 87 3.18 12.41 7.30
C ILE A 87 2.70 13.39 8.38
N PRO A 88 2.99 14.71 8.31
CA PRO A 88 2.52 15.63 9.33
C PRO A 88 0.98 15.72 9.40
N ALA A 89 0.29 15.60 8.27
CA ALA A 89 -1.16 15.62 8.22
C ALA A 89 -1.77 14.35 8.84
N ALA A 90 -1.21 13.17 8.55
CA ALA A 90 -1.64 11.91 9.13
C ALA A 90 -1.35 11.83 10.64
N GLU A 91 -0.20 12.36 11.09
CA GLU A 91 0.15 12.41 12.52
C GLU A 91 -0.84 13.27 13.33
N LYS A 92 -1.30 14.41 12.80
CA LYS A 92 -2.33 15.24 13.41
C LYS A 92 -3.64 14.48 13.63
N LYS A 93 -3.88 13.45 12.81
CA LYS A 93 -5.06 12.57 12.86
C LYS A 93 -4.80 11.27 13.65
N GLY A 94 -3.66 11.16 14.32
CA GLY A 94 -3.30 10.03 15.18
C GLY A 94 -2.52 8.89 14.52
N SER A 95 -2.27 8.96 13.22
CA SER A 95 -1.49 7.95 12.50
C SER A 95 0.00 8.26 12.54
N ARG A 96 0.65 7.97 13.68
CA ARG A 96 2.09 8.17 13.86
C ARG A 96 2.88 6.94 13.43
N ILE A 97 3.89 7.14 12.56
CA ILE A 97 4.88 6.14 12.17
C ILE A 97 6.27 6.50 12.70
N ASP A 98 7.15 5.51 12.85
CA ASP A 98 8.51 5.71 13.36
C ASP A 98 9.51 5.97 12.25
N ASN A 99 9.25 5.46 11.05
CA ASN A 99 10.05 5.71 9.85
C ASN A 99 9.19 5.59 8.59
N CYS A 100 9.58 6.32 7.54
CA CYS A 100 8.98 6.23 6.21
C CYS A 100 10.07 6.13 5.15
N VAL A 101 10.00 5.11 4.32
CA VAL A 101 10.93 4.91 3.22
C VAL A 101 10.21 5.00 1.89
N THR A 102 10.69 5.89 1.03
CA THR A 102 10.29 6.03 -0.36
C THR A 102 11.31 5.34 -1.28
N SER A 103 10.97 5.13 -2.54
CA SER A 103 11.89 4.54 -3.51
C SER A 103 12.88 5.54 -4.15
N ASP A 104 12.83 6.84 -3.80
CA ASP A 104 13.54 7.91 -4.50
C ASP A 104 15.07 7.71 -4.55
N ASN A 105 15.64 7.17 -3.48
CA ASN A 105 17.09 6.96 -3.36
C ASN A 105 17.46 5.48 -3.29
N LEU A 106 16.59 4.61 -3.82
CA LEU A 106 16.79 3.16 -3.83
C LEU A 106 16.81 2.62 -5.26
N PRO A 107 17.42 1.44 -5.49
CA PRO A 107 17.47 0.81 -6.82
C PRO A 107 16.10 0.45 -7.41
N GLY A 108 15.02 0.68 -6.68
CA GLY A 108 13.64 0.51 -7.13
C GLY A 108 12.65 0.33 -5.98
N GLY A 109 11.37 0.57 -6.29
CA GLY A 109 10.25 0.38 -5.38
C GLY A 109 9.67 -1.05 -5.45
N ARG A 110 8.51 -1.23 -4.81
CA ARG A 110 7.76 -2.49 -4.81
C ARG A 110 7.62 -3.10 -6.21
N PRO A 111 7.75 -4.38 -6.36
CA PRO A 111 7.84 -5.45 -5.37
C PRO A 111 9.27 -5.76 -4.90
N LYS A 112 10.28 -4.92 -5.20
CA LYS A 112 11.65 -5.11 -4.72
C LYS A 112 11.72 -4.82 -3.21
N PRO A 113 12.55 -5.54 -2.44
CA PRO A 113 12.53 -5.51 -0.97
C PRO A 113 13.29 -4.33 -0.35
N TYR A 114 13.84 -3.43 -1.15
CA TYR A 114 14.80 -2.42 -0.70
C TYR A 114 14.24 -1.46 0.36
N MET A 115 12.97 -1.08 0.24
CA MET A 115 12.35 -0.18 1.23
C MET A 115 12.15 -0.87 2.58
N ILE A 116 11.83 -2.17 2.60
CA ILE A 116 11.76 -2.96 3.84
C ILE A 116 13.15 -3.05 4.48
N TYR A 117 14.18 -3.40 3.71
CA TYR A 117 15.54 -3.49 4.24
C TYR A 117 16.04 -2.15 4.77
N ARG A 118 15.71 -1.06 4.10
CA ARG A 118 16.05 0.28 4.58
C ARG A 118 15.33 0.62 5.88
N ASN A 119 14.02 0.32 6.00
CA ASN A 119 13.29 0.45 7.25
C ASN A 119 13.92 -0.38 8.38
N MET A 120 14.32 -1.61 8.10
CA MET A 120 15.00 -2.46 9.10
C MET A 120 16.29 -1.81 9.61
N CYS A 121 17.11 -1.27 8.72
CA CYS A 121 18.35 -0.55 9.10
C CYS A 121 18.03 0.70 9.92
N ASP A 122 17.13 1.55 9.46
CA ASP A 122 16.80 2.83 10.08
C ASP A 122 16.12 2.65 11.46
N LEU A 123 15.38 1.57 11.64
CA LEU A 123 14.69 1.21 12.88
C LEU A 123 15.49 0.27 13.79
N ASP A 124 16.74 -0.07 13.42
CA ASP A 124 17.59 -1.00 14.17
C ASP A 124 16.89 -2.36 14.42
N VAL A 125 16.42 -2.98 13.34
CA VAL A 125 15.80 -4.31 13.36
C VAL A 125 16.67 -5.28 12.56
N ALA A 126 17.43 -6.12 13.24
CA ALA A 126 18.41 -7.02 12.61
C ALA A 126 17.77 -8.30 12.05
N SER A 127 16.69 -8.79 12.65
CA SER A 127 16.06 -10.06 12.25
C SER A 127 14.87 -9.85 11.33
N ARG A 128 14.92 -10.45 10.15
CA ARG A 128 13.77 -10.48 9.23
C ARG A 128 12.55 -11.20 9.80
N PHE A 129 12.76 -12.14 10.70
CA PHE A 129 11.69 -12.89 11.35
C PHE A 129 10.89 -12.04 12.35
N SER A 130 11.48 -10.91 12.81
CA SER A 130 10.80 -9.92 13.66
C SER A 130 10.11 -8.82 12.85
N VAL A 131 9.95 -8.99 11.54
CA VAL A 131 9.33 -8.00 10.65
C VAL A 131 8.11 -8.58 9.97
N LEU A 132 7.04 -7.79 9.96
CA LEU A 132 5.81 -8.10 9.25
C LEU A 132 5.52 -6.97 8.25
N LYS A 133 5.38 -7.31 6.98
CA LYS A 133 4.85 -6.43 5.95
C LYS A 133 3.33 -6.58 5.89
N TYR A 134 2.65 -5.48 6.18
CA TYR A 134 1.19 -5.39 6.06
C TYR A 134 0.83 -4.50 4.87
N GLY A 135 -0.04 -4.94 4.00
CA GLY A 135 -0.40 -4.16 2.81
C GLY A 135 -1.66 -4.62 2.10
N ASP A 136 -2.12 -3.78 1.19
CA ASP A 136 -3.43 -3.89 0.53
C ASP A 136 -3.35 -4.21 -0.97
N THR A 137 -2.12 -4.34 -1.51
CA THR A 137 -1.89 -4.64 -2.94
C THR A 137 -1.03 -5.89 -3.14
N ILE A 138 -1.15 -6.51 -4.31
CA ILE A 138 -0.26 -7.62 -4.70
C ILE A 138 1.22 -7.19 -4.71
N ALA A 139 1.50 -5.92 -4.98
CA ALA A 139 2.87 -5.39 -4.92
C ALA A 139 3.41 -5.35 -3.49
N ASP A 140 2.57 -5.09 -2.49
CA ASP A 140 2.92 -5.13 -1.07
C ASP A 140 3.23 -6.56 -0.62
N ILE A 141 2.35 -7.50 -0.99
CA ILE A 141 2.55 -8.93 -0.67
C ILE A 141 3.90 -9.39 -1.22
N ARG A 142 4.17 -9.14 -2.50
CA ARG A 142 5.42 -9.53 -3.14
C ARG A 142 6.65 -8.81 -2.57
N GLU A 143 6.51 -7.58 -2.09
CA GLU A 143 7.58 -6.86 -1.37
C GLU A 143 7.96 -7.61 -0.09
N GLY A 144 6.97 -8.04 0.71
CA GLY A 144 7.19 -8.84 1.92
C GLY A 144 7.83 -10.19 1.63
N VAL A 145 7.29 -10.92 0.65
CA VAL A 145 7.84 -12.22 0.18
C VAL A 145 9.30 -12.07 -0.28
N ASN A 146 9.58 -11.08 -1.12
CA ASN A 146 10.93 -10.83 -1.64
C ASN A 146 11.91 -10.39 -0.55
N ALA A 147 11.43 -9.73 0.50
CA ALA A 147 12.23 -9.40 1.68
C ALA A 147 12.46 -10.60 2.61
N GLY A 148 11.68 -11.66 2.47
CA GLY A 148 11.70 -12.84 3.35
C GLY A 148 11.18 -12.55 4.75
N VAL A 149 10.28 -11.57 4.89
CA VAL A 149 9.57 -11.22 6.13
C VAL A 149 8.16 -11.80 6.10
N TRP A 150 7.45 -11.77 7.24
CA TRP A 150 6.03 -12.14 7.26
C TRP A 150 5.23 -11.21 6.35
N SER A 151 4.49 -11.78 5.40
CA SER A 151 3.72 -11.02 4.42
C SER A 151 2.22 -11.17 4.70
N VAL A 152 1.56 -10.07 5.05
CA VAL A 152 0.16 -10.04 5.47
C VAL A 152 -0.64 -9.12 4.56
N GLY A 153 -1.70 -9.67 3.96
CA GLY A 153 -2.65 -8.91 3.17
C GLY A 153 -3.87 -8.47 3.97
N VAL A 154 -4.45 -7.32 3.61
CA VAL A 154 -5.74 -6.85 4.14
C VAL A 154 -6.73 -6.67 3.00
N ILE A 155 -8.00 -7.02 3.24
CA ILE A 155 -9.05 -7.01 2.22
C ILE A 155 -9.89 -5.74 2.28
N MET A 156 -10.45 -5.41 3.45
CA MET A 156 -11.33 -4.25 3.60
C MET A 156 -10.56 -2.95 3.49
N GLY A 157 -11.04 -2.05 2.65
CA GLY A 157 -10.36 -0.79 2.34
C GLY A 157 -9.18 -0.94 1.37
N SER A 158 -8.95 -2.16 0.81
CA SER A 158 -7.85 -2.39 -0.12
C SER A 158 -8.14 -1.92 -1.54
N ASN A 159 -7.08 -1.52 -2.25
CA ASN A 159 -7.14 -1.28 -3.70
C ASN A 159 -7.54 -2.55 -4.48
N GLU A 160 -7.19 -3.74 -3.97
CA GLU A 160 -7.55 -5.03 -4.59
C GLU A 160 -9.07 -5.32 -4.50
N LEU A 161 -9.74 -4.86 -3.46
CA LEU A 161 -11.21 -4.96 -3.35
C LEU A 161 -11.89 -3.94 -4.27
N GLY A 162 -11.31 -2.75 -4.42
CA GLY A 162 -11.74 -1.72 -5.36
C GLY A 162 -13.12 -1.15 -5.06
N LEU A 163 -13.53 -1.11 -3.79
CA LEU A 163 -14.80 -0.55 -3.32
C LEU A 163 -14.55 0.63 -2.39
N THR A 164 -15.37 1.66 -2.51
CA THR A 164 -15.46 2.72 -1.51
C THR A 164 -16.07 2.20 -0.21
N GLU A 165 -15.93 2.95 0.87
CA GLU A 165 -16.55 2.61 2.15
C GLU A 165 -18.10 2.50 2.02
N GLU A 166 -18.72 3.41 1.27
CA GLU A 166 -20.15 3.41 1.03
C GLU A 166 -20.59 2.19 0.21
N GLU A 167 -19.88 1.87 -0.87
CA GLU A 167 -20.16 0.66 -1.67
C GLU A 167 -19.99 -0.59 -0.82
N THR A 168 -18.94 -0.67 0.00
CA THR A 168 -18.71 -1.80 0.90
C THR A 168 -19.85 -1.99 1.89
N ARG A 169 -20.40 -0.89 2.42
CA ARG A 169 -21.52 -0.91 3.37
C ARG A 169 -22.85 -1.27 2.72
N THR A 170 -23.05 -0.88 1.47
CA THR A 170 -24.35 -1.03 0.77
C THR A 170 -24.46 -2.28 -0.09
N LEU A 171 -23.32 -2.89 -0.44
CA LEU A 171 -23.28 -4.09 -1.27
C LEU A 171 -23.96 -5.28 -0.55
N PRO A 172 -24.75 -6.11 -1.25
CA PRO A 172 -25.30 -7.32 -0.67
C PRO A 172 -24.21 -8.20 -0.07
N MET A 173 -24.40 -8.69 1.16
CA MET A 173 -23.39 -9.44 1.91
C MET A 173 -22.82 -10.64 1.15
N GLY A 174 -23.66 -11.35 0.37
CA GLY A 174 -23.20 -12.49 -0.44
C GLY A 174 -22.24 -12.06 -1.56
N GLU A 175 -22.49 -10.92 -2.20
CA GLU A 175 -21.63 -10.38 -3.24
C GLU A 175 -20.31 -9.87 -2.65
N LEU A 176 -20.38 -9.14 -1.53
CA LEU A 176 -19.19 -8.68 -0.82
C LEU A 176 -18.28 -9.84 -0.45
N LYS A 177 -18.82 -10.89 0.19
CA LYS A 177 -18.06 -12.09 0.54
C LYS A 177 -17.42 -12.77 -0.68
N CYS A 178 -18.11 -12.83 -1.81
CA CYS A 178 -17.56 -13.39 -3.05
C CYS A 178 -16.38 -12.56 -3.58
N ARG A 179 -16.48 -11.21 -3.54
CA ARG A 179 -15.37 -10.31 -3.92
C ARG A 179 -14.18 -10.45 -2.96
N MET A 180 -14.43 -10.45 -1.65
CA MET A 180 -13.41 -10.66 -0.62
C MET A 180 -12.67 -11.99 -0.81
N ALA A 181 -13.38 -13.08 -1.08
CA ALA A 181 -12.77 -14.39 -1.35
C ALA A 181 -11.81 -14.34 -2.54
N LYS A 182 -12.19 -13.70 -3.65
CA LYS A 182 -11.32 -13.53 -4.83
C LYS A 182 -10.06 -12.71 -4.51
N VAL A 183 -10.19 -11.66 -3.69
CA VAL A 183 -9.03 -10.87 -3.24
C VAL A 183 -8.11 -11.73 -2.40
N ARG A 184 -8.66 -12.48 -1.45
CA ARG A 184 -7.93 -13.40 -0.57
C ARG A 184 -7.13 -14.42 -1.39
N ASP A 185 -7.78 -15.06 -2.36
CA ASP A 185 -7.14 -16.06 -3.24
C ASP A 185 -5.96 -15.43 -4.02
N ARG A 186 -6.13 -14.21 -4.55
CA ARG A 186 -5.06 -13.50 -5.26
C ARG A 186 -3.87 -13.17 -4.34
N MET A 187 -4.15 -12.72 -3.09
CA MET A 187 -3.09 -12.42 -2.13
C MET A 187 -2.31 -13.67 -1.71
N TYR A 188 -2.99 -14.79 -1.45
CA TYR A 188 -2.33 -16.07 -1.20
C TYR A 188 -1.54 -16.57 -2.41
N ALA A 189 -2.10 -16.45 -3.62
CA ALA A 189 -1.38 -16.80 -4.85
C ALA A 189 -0.14 -15.91 -5.09
N ALA A 190 -0.12 -14.68 -4.55
CA ALA A 190 1.05 -13.81 -4.59
C ALA A 190 2.10 -14.13 -3.52
N GLY A 191 1.80 -15.04 -2.57
CA GLY A 191 2.70 -15.53 -1.54
C GLY A 191 2.46 -14.94 -0.15
N ALA A 192 1.28 -14.37 0.14
CA ALA A 192 0.94 -13.93 1.49
C ALA A 192 0.98 -15.10 2.47
N ASP A 193 1.61 -14.91 3.63
CA ASP A 193 1.57 -15.87 4.73
C ASP A 193 0.18 -15.86 5.40
N TYR A 194 -0.42 -14.67 5.49
CA TYR A 194 -1.75 -14.46 6.07
C TYR A 194 -2.53 -13.41 5.26
N VAL A 195 -3.85 -13.51 5.31
CA VAL A 195 -4.76 -12.49 4.77
C VAL A 195 -5.88 -12.26 5.77
N VAL A 196 -5.98 -11.04 6.28
CA VAL A 196 -7.00 -10.61 7.23
C VAL A 196 -8.11 -9.82 6.54
N ASP A 197 -9.30 -9.82 7.10
CA ASP A 197 -10.40 -9.00 6.58
C ASP A 197 -10.18 -7.53 6.89
N THR A 198 -9.76 -7.20 8.10
CA THR A 198 -9.55 -5.84 8.59
C THR A 198 -8.27 -5.70 9.39
N ILE A 199 -7.81 -4.46 9.58
CA ILE A 199 -6.65 -4.17 10.43
C ILE A 199 -6.88 -4.54 11.90
N ALA A 200 -8.13 -4.62 12.36
CA ALA A 200 -8.45 -4.96 13.74
C ALA A 200 -7.96 -6.37 14.13
N GLU A 201 -7.76 -7.26 13.17
CA GLU A 201 -7.25 -8.62 13.39
C GLU A 201 -5.72 -8.68 13.57
N LEU A 202 -5.01 -7.62 13.18
CA LEU A 202 -3.55 -7.62 13.15
C LEU A 202 -2.89 -7.85 14.53
N PRO A 203 -3.37 -7.26 15.65
CA PRO A 203 -2.75 -7.52 16.95
C PRO A 203 -2.80 -9.00 17.36
N MET A 204 -3.92 -9.66 17.15
CA MET A 204 -4.08 -11.09 17.47
C MET A 204 -3.25 -11.98 16.54
N LEU A 205 -3.15 -11.61 15.27
CA LEU A 205 -2.28 -12.31 14.32
C LEU A 205 -0.80 -12.21 14.73
N ILE A 206 -0.36 -11.05 15.22
CA ILE A 206 1.03 -10.86 15.69
C ILE A 206 1.28 -11.76 16.93
N GLU A 207 0.33 -11.85 17.84
CA GLU A 207 0.42 -12.78 19.00
C GLU A 207 0.58 -14.24 18.53
N ASP A 208 -0.24 -14.70 17.58
CA ASP A 208 -0.14 -16.05 16.99
C ASP A 208 1.21 -16.30 16.31
N ILE A 209 1.72 -15.33 15.56
CA ILE A 209 3.06 -15.42 14.94
C ILE A 209 4.15 -15.54 16.01
N ASN A 210 4.09 -14.72 17.06
CA ASN A 210 5.07 -14.76 18.15
C ASN A 210 5.07 -16.09 18.89
N GLU A 211 3.90 -16.67 19.14
CA GLU A 211 3.78 -18.00 19.75
C GLU A 211 4.43 -19.07 18.88
N ARG A 212 4.22 -19.03 17.56
CA ARG A 212 4.84 -19.98 16.62
C ARG A 212 6.36 -19.83 16.52
N MET A 213 6.89 -18.61 16.68
CA MET A 213 8.33 -18.38 16.68
C MET A 213 9.01 -18.78 17.99
N ALA A 214 8.25 -18.91 19.08
CA ALA A 214 8.78 -19.33 20.38
C ALA A 214 8.90 -20.85 20.51
N LEU A 215 8.32 -21.63 19.59
CA LEU A 215 8.41 -23.09 19.51
C LEU A 215 9.63 -23.53 18.70
#